data_811c1490689ff81f9b2e76a87b2d2272
#
_entry.id   811c1490689ff81f9b2e76a87b2d2272
#
_cell.length_a   1.000
_cell.length_b   1.000
_cell.length_c   1.000
_cell.angle_alpha   90.00
_cell.angle_beta   90.00
_cell.angle_gamma   90.00
#
_symmetry.space_group_name_H-M   'P 1'
#
loop_
_entity.id
_entity.type
_entity.pdbx_description
1 polymer ?
#
loop_
_entity_poly.entity_id
_entity_poly.type
_entity_poly.pdbx_seq_one_letter_code
_entity_poly.pdbx_strand_id
1 'polypeptide(L)'
;VKLRTVQRLDQAARSVEGDAPEEDRPGTDATSGDETDRDSLAHGAKEIRLVVAISSRALFDLGESHQVFVERGVDAYHAYQVSHENDVLAPGVAYPLTKKLLALNAQLGERGRVDVILLSRNSSDTGLRVFNSIRHYGLDITRAAFTGGASPYRYVSAFGAHLFLSADPGDVRQALTAGCAAATILPSGSPDDAATEDSVAAPLRIAFDGDAVLFSDESEQIYRREGLDAFNANELASAGVPLSDGPFKGFLMALQRIQALFPARHGPLRTALITSRGAPSHERVIRTLRAWSIRLDEALFLSGLNKAPFLQAFDADIFFDDQESHCLDTRTLVATGHVPHGVANSTP
;
A
#
# COMPACT_ATOMS: atom_id res chain seq x y z
N VAL A 1 26.75 -49.37 16.75
CA VAL A 1 26.84 -50.68 16.06
C VAL A 1 26.13 -50.57 14.71
N LYS A 2 27.01 -50.65 13.64
CA LYS A 2 26.82 -51.10 12.25
C LYS A 2 25.66 -50.48 11.44
N LEU A 3 25.93 -49.59 10.44
CA LEU A 3 26.56 -49.81 9.10
C LEU A 3 26.11 -51.05 8.32
N ARG A 4 25.75 -50.76 7.10
CA ARG A 4 25.68 -51.55 5.84
C ARG A 4 24.28 -51.58 5.22
N THR A 5 24.04 -51.41 3.92
CA THR A 5 24.87 -51.55 2.69
C THR A 5 23.92 -51.17 1.54
N VAL A 6 24.15 -50.22 0.71
CA VAL A 6 24.77 -50.17 -0.63
C VAL A 6 24.29 -51.22 -1.65
N GLN A 7 23.89 -50.68 -2.79
CA GLN A 7 24.13 -51.10 -4.16
C GLN A 7 23.12 -51.95 -4.93
N ARG A 8 22.83 -51.36 -6.08
CA ARG A 8 22.75 -51.86 -7.47
C ARG A 8 21.44 -52.43 -7.95
N LEU A 9 20.97 -51.84 -9.05
CA LEU A 9 21.01 -52.55 -10.35
C LEU A 9 20.80 -51.53 -11.50
N ASP A 10 21.84 -51.49 -12.25
CA ASP A 10 22.02 -50.92 -13.58
C ASP A 10 21.65 -51.99 -14.63
N GLN A 11 21.33 -51.57 -15.87
CA GLN A 11 21.45 -52.32 -17.11
C GLN A 11 20.29 -53.21 -17.60
N ALA A 12 19.72 -52.76 -18.71
CA ALA A 12 19.64 -53.46 -20.01
C ALA A 12 18.97 -52.51 -21.02
N ALA A 13 19.54 -51.84 -21.92
CA ALA A 13 20.41 -52.09 -23.08
C ALA A 13 19.74 -52.83 -24.25
N ARG A 14 19.66 -52.11 -25.38
CA ARG A 14 19.85 -52.49 -26.81
C ARG A 14 18.73 -53.30 -27.50
N SER A 15 18.25 -52.78 -28.55
CA SER A 15 18.55 -52.66 -29.96
C SER A 15 17.46 -53.33 -30.79
N VAL A 16 17.00 -52.70 -31.86
CA VAL A 16 16.87 -53.28 -33.21
C VAL A 16 16.83 -52.12 -34.22
N GLU A 17 17.74 -52.23 -35.17
CA GLU A 17 17.85 -51.47 -36.43
C GLU A 17 16.82 -51.95 -37.44
N GLY A 18 16.51 -51.12 -38.43
CA GLY A 18 15.78 -51.53 -39.61
C GLY A 18 15.46 -50.37 -40.55
N ASP A 19 16.35 -50.12 -41.47
CA ASP A 19 16.29 -49.77 -42.90
C ASP A 19 15.36 -48.69 -43.43
N ALA A 20 16.04 -47.80 -44.16
CA ALA A 20 15.49 -46.83 -45.16
C ALA A 20 15.17 -47.53 -46.50
N PRO A 21 14.47 -46.90 -47.44
CA PRO A 21 15.22 -46.30 -48.56
C PRO A 21 14.78 -44.89 -49.02
N GLU A 22 15.71 -44.36 -49.79
CA GLU A 22 15.88 -43.11 -50.50
C GLU A 22 14.85 -42.84 -51.63
N GLU A 23 14.95 -41.61 -52.10
CA GLU A 23 14.55 -40.96 -53.40
C GLU A 23 13.30 -40.07 -53.29
N ASP A 24 13.31 -38.79 -53.54
CA ASP A 24 13.77 -38.03 -54.70
C ASP A 24 13.77 -36.51 -54.41
N ARG A 25 14.71 -35.77 -54.94
CA ARG A 25 14.73 -34.30 -55.10
C ARG A 25 14.46 -33.96 -56.56
N PRO A 26 14.03 -32.77 -57.02
CA PRO A 26 14.44 -31.43 -56.56
C PRO A 26 13.33 -30.33 -56.65
N GLY A 27 13.67 -29.10 -56.17
CA GLY A 27 12.98 -27.88 -56.58
C GLY A 27 13.06 -26.72 -55.66
N THR A 28 14.04 -25.89 -55.86
CA THR A 28 14.23 -24.49 -55.45
C THR A 28 12.93 -23.68 -55.35
N ASP A 29 12.69 -22.95 -54.27
CA ASP A 29 12.72 -21.47 -54.36
C ASP A 29 12.81 -20.80 -52.99
N ALA A 30 13.41 -19.61 -53.00
CA ALA A 30 13.91 -18.84 -51.91
C ALA A 30 12.87 -17.87 -51.33
N THR A 31 13.20 -17.42 -50.09
CA THR A 31 12.90 -16.12 -49.49
C THR A 31 11.56 -15.84 -48.83
N SER A 32 11.75 -15.30 -47.65
CA SER A 32 10.88 -14.45 -46.82
C SER A 32 9.98 -15.14 -45.81
N GLY A 33 10.35 -14.96 -44.54
CA GLY A 33 9.41 -15.26 -43.46
C GLY A 33 10.04 -15.59 -42.12
N ASP A 34 10.96 -14.78 -41.60
CA ASP A 34 11.39 -14.96 -40.22
C ASP A 34 11.74 -13.61 -39.53
N GLU A 35 10.79 -12.68 -39.59
CA GLU A 35 10.86 -11.42 -38.86
C GLU A 35 9.63 -11.15 -37.98
N THR A 36 8.63 -12.03 -37.97
CA THR A 36 7.37 -11.81 -37.23
C THR A 36 7.30 -12.53 -35.87
N ASP A 37 8.30 -13.35 -35.51
CA ASP A 37 8.25 -14.15 -34.27
C ASP A 37 9.15 -13.60 -33.14
N ARG A 38 9.88 -12.49 -33.37
CA ARG A 38 10.66 -11.82 -32.32
C ARG A 38 9.89 -10.75 -31.57
N ASP A 39 8.79 -10.26 -32.11
CA ASP A 39 7.97 -9.22 -31.50
C ASP A 39 6.89 -9.75 -30.55
N SER A 40 6.59 -11.06 -30.57
CA SER A 40 5.59 -11.67 -29.69
C SER A 40 6.13 -12.08 -28.33
N LEU A 41 7.43 -12.10 -28.11
CA LEU A 41 8.07 -12.44 -26.82
C LEU A 41 8.34 -11.22 -25.92
N ALA A 42 8.13 -10.00 -26.41
CA ALA A 42 8.34 -8.77 -25.64
C ALA A 42 7.10 -8.23 -24.90
N HIS A 43 5.93 -8.86 -25.05
CA HIS A 43 4.65 -8.36 -24.50
C HIS A 43 4.14 -9.12 -23.27
N GLY A 44 5.02 -9.62 -22.39
CA GLY A 44 4.61 -10.49 -21.26
C GLY A 44 4.98 -10.06 -19.85
N ALA A 45 5.82 -9.09 -19.64
CA ALA A 45 6.10 -8.58 -18.29
C ALA A 45 5.02 -7.57 -17.90
N LYS A 46 4.02 -8.01 -17.11
CA LYS A 46 2.99 -7.11 -16.58
C LYS A 46 3.67 -6.00 -15.80
N GLU A 47 3.55 -4.77 -16.28
CA GLU A 47 4.09 -3.56 -15.63
C GLU A 47 3.72 -3.55 -14.13
N ILE A 48 4.71 -3.38 -13.27
CA ILE A 48 4.47 -3.28 -11.84
C ILE A 48 3.80 -1.94 -11.55
N ARG A 49 2.61 -1.99 -10.97
CA ARG A 49 1.81 -0.80 -10.75
C ARG A 49 1.38 -0.69 -9.29
N LEU A 50 1.61 0.48 -8.70
CA LEU A 50 1.04 0.88 -7.43
C LEU A 50 0.04 2.02 -7.68
N VAL A 51 -1.19 1.84 -7.22
CA VAL A 51 -2.25 2.85 -7.33
C VAL A 51 -2.69 3.26 -5.94
N VAL A 52 -2.61 4.55 -5.64
CA VAL A 52 -3.07 5.14 -4.38
C VAL A 52 -4.19 6.14 -4.69
N ALA A 53 -5.35 5.91 -4.12
CA ALA A 53 -6.46 6.85 -4.16
C ALA A 53 -6.39 7.80 -2.97
N ILE A 54 -6.65 9.10 -3.20
CA ILE A 54 -6.57 10.11 -2.16
C ILE A 54 -7.76 11.06 -2.25
N SER A 55 -8.32 11.46 -1.10
CA SER A 55 -9.38 12.46 -1.07
C SER A 55 -8.82 13.88 -1.21
N SER A 56 -9.60 14.80 -1.79
CA SER A 56 -9.19 16.20 -1.93
C SER A 56 -8.85 16.87 -0.60
N ARG A 57 -9.57 16.53 0.49
CA ARG A 57 -9.32 17.05 1.83
C ARG A 57 -8.10 16.44 2.53
N ALA A 58 -7.63 15.27 2.09
CA ALA A 58 -6.37 14.72 2.57
C ALA A 58 -5.18 15.35 1.81
N LEU A 59 -5.37 15.61 0.51
CA LEU A 59 -4.33 16.18 -0.36
C LEU A 59 -4.11 17.68 -0.12
N PHE A 60 -5.19 18.44 0.06
CA PHE A 60 -5.16 19.91 0.26
C PHE A 60 -5.93 20.31 1.51
N ASP A 61 -5.54 21.44 2.09
CA ASP A 61 -6.33 22.08 3.14
C ASP A 61 -7.58 22.74 2.53
N LEU A 62 -8.71 22.17 2.86
CA LEU A 62 -10.05 22.64 2.51
C LEU A 62 -10.83 23.06 3.77
N GLY A 63 -10.15 23.36 4.87
CA GLY A 63 -10.77 23.68 6.16
C GLY A 63 -11.72 24.85 6.06
N GLU A 64 -11.29 25.96 5.45
CA GLU A 64 -12.11 27.18 5.28
C GLU A 64 -13.38 26.89 4.46
N SER A 65 -13.23 26.25 3.30
CA SER A 65 -14.38 25.91 2.47
C SER A 65 -15.32 24.89 3.13
N HIS A 66 -14.75 23.97 3.92
CA HIS A 66 -15.54 23.03 4.71
C HIS A 66 -16.36 23.75 5.80
N GLN A 67 -15.80 24.76 6.43
CA GLN A 67 -16.53 25.59 7.40
C GLN A 67 -17.72 26.29 6.74
N VAL A 68 -17.54 26.85 5.54
CA VAL A 68 -18.66 27.42 4.74
C VAL A 68 -19.76 26.37 4.50
N PHE A 69 -19.37 25.13 4.18
CA PHE A 69 -20.34 24.04 4.01
C PHE A 69 -21.13 23.74 5.29
N VAL A 70 -20.43 23.64 6.43
CA VAL A 70 -21.05 23.32 7.73
C VAL A 70 -22.00 24.44 8.19
N GLU A 71 -21.60 25.71 8.01
CA GLU A 71 -22.35 26.87 8.49
C GLU A 71 -23.50 27.28 7.57
N ARG A 72 -23.31 27.13 6.25
CA ARG A 72 -24.21 27.75 5.24
C ARG A 72 -24.76 26.77 4.22
N GLY A 73 -24.34 25.49 4.27
CA GLY A 73 -24.83 24.42 3.40
C GLY A 73 -24.19 24.38 2.01
N VAL A 74 -24.75 23.49 1.18
CA VAL A 74 -24.18 23.08 -0.13
C VAL A 74 -24.10 24.27 -1.12
N ASP A 75 -25.14 25.07 -1.21
CA ASP A 75 -25.19 26.17 -2.20
C ASP A 75 -24.14 27.24 -1.92
N ALA A 76 -23.95 27.59 -0.64
CA ALA A 76 -22.93 28.53 -0.22
C ALA A 76 -21.51 27.98 -0.44
N TYR A 77 -21.32 26.70 -0.16
CA TYR A 77 -20.08 26.00 -0.47
C TYR A 77 -19.76 26.02 -1.97
N HIS A 78 -20.76 25.73 -2.81
CA HIS A 78 -20.61 25.79 -4.26
C HIS A 78 -20.19 27.17 -4.73
N ALA A 79 -20.95 28.21 -4.33
CA ALA A 79 -20.65 29.62 -4.68
C ALA A 79 -19.24 30.02 -4.21
N TYR A 80 -18.84 29.61 -3.00
CA TYR A 80 -17.51 29.88 -2.46
C TYR A 80 -16.42 29.22 -3.33
N GLN A 81 -16.55 27.96 -3.68
CA GLN A 81 -15.56 27.24 -4.48
C GLN A 81 -15.42 27.80 -5.90
N VAL A 82 -16.54 28.19 -6.53
CA VAL A 82 -16.53 28.81 -7.85
C VAL A 82 -15.85 30.17 -7.79
N SER A 83 -16.18 31.02 -6.79
CA SER A 83 -15.57 32.38 -6.66
C SER A 83 -14.05 32.30 -6.36
N HIS A 84 -13.56 31.19 -5.82
CA HIS A 84 -12.16 30.95 -5.47
C HIS A 84 -11.49 29.88 -6.36
N GLU A 85 -12.04 29.57 -7.53
CA GLU A 85 -11.56 28.48 -8.38
C GLU A 85 -10.10 28.63 -8.82
N ASN A 86 -9.59 29.86 -8.89
CA ASN A 86 -8.22 30.19 -9.25
C ASN A 86 -7.30 30.39 -8.03
N ASP A 87 -7.84 30.39 -6.82
CA ASP A 87 -7.06 30.51 -5.60
C ASP A 87 -6.49 29.14 -5.24
N VAL A 88 -5.16 29.06 -5.21
CA VAL A 88 -4.43 27.82 -4.92
C VAL A 88 -4.72 27.35 -3.50
N LEU A 89 -5.07 26.08 -3.35
CA LEU A 89 -5.27 25.44 -2.06
C LEU A 89 -3.92 25.20 -1.38
N ALA A 90 -3.84 25.42 -0.08
CA ALA A 90 -2.66 25.05 0.69
C ALA A 90 -2.48 23.53 0.73
N PRO A 91 -1.23 23.01 0.85
CA PRO A 91 -0.97 21.60 1.06
C PRO A 91 -1.71 21.04 2.27
N GLY A 92 -2.30 19.84 2.13
CA GLY A 92 -2.87 19.08 3.22
C GLY A 92 -1.89 18.05 3.79
N VAL A 93 -2.31 17.32 4.82
CA VAL A 93 -1.45 16.38 5.57
C VAL A 93 -0.85 15.28 4.68
N ALA A 94 -1.58 14.81 3.68
CA ALA A 94 -1.08 13.78 2.77
C ALA A 94 -0.35 14.34 1.53
N TYR A 95 -0.14 15.64 1.44
CA TYR A 95 0.57 16.26 0.32
C TYR A 95 2.06 15.83 0.24
N PRO A 96 2.86 15.84 1.34
CA PRO A 96 4.25 15.38 1.31
C PRO A 96 4.36 13.93 0.87
N LEU A 97 3.51 13.04 1.41
CA LEU A 97 3.43 11.64 0.99
C LEU A 97 3.12 11.52 -0.51
N THR A 98 2.17 12.31 -1.01
CA THR A 98 1.78 12.28 -2.43
C THR A 98 2.94 12.68 -3.34
N LYS A 99 3.69 13.71 -2.97
CA LYS A 99 4.90 14.11 -3.72
C LYS A 99 5.95 13.00 -3.75
N LYS A 100 6.23 12.37 -2.61
CA LYS A 100 7.17 11.25 -2.54
C LYS A 100 6.71 10.04 -3.36
N LEU A 101 5.42 9.68 -3.30
CA LEU A 101 4.84 8.62 -4.11
C LEU A 101 5.04 8.88 -5.61
N LEU A 102 4.73 10.08 -6.09
CA LEU A 102 4.90 10.46 -7.50
C LEU A 102 6.38 10.52 -7.90
N ALA A 103 7.26 10.96 -7.00
CA ALA A 103 8.71 11.03 -7.25
C ALA A 103 9.34 9.65 -7.47
N LEU A 104 8.75 8.57 -6.95
CA LEU A 104 9.21 7.19 -7.22
C LEU A 104 9.25 6.88 -8.73
N ASN A 105 8.38 7.50 -9.53
CA ASN A 105 8.32 7.26 -10.98
C ASN A 105 9.64 7.58 -11.69
N ALA A 106 10.39 8.58 -11.23
CA ALA A 106 11.69 8.91 -11.79
C ALA A 106 12.72 7.78 -11.62
N GLN A 107 12.61 7.00 -10.52
CA GLN A 107 13.51 5.89 -10.24
C GLN A 107 13.03 4.56 -10.82
N LEU A 108 11.70 4.41 -10.98
CA LEU A 108 11.10 3.22 -11.57
C LEU A 108 11.33 3.15 -13.09
N GLY A 109 11.25 4.28 -13.80
CA GLY A 109 11.32 4.32 -15.26
C GLY A 109 10.25 3.42 -15.89
N GLU A 110 10.65 2.63 -16.88
CA GLU A 110 9.76 1.69 -17.57
C GLU A 110 9.44 0.40 -16.78
N ARG A 111 10.12 0.17 -15.65
CA ARG A 111 9.96 -1.06 -14.84
C ARG A 111 8.68 -1.09 -14.03
N GLY A 112 8.07 0.07 -13.80
CA GLY A 112 6.86 0.17 -13.00
C GLY A 112 6.37 1.60 -12.88
N ARG A 113 5.16 1.77 -12.35
CA ARG A 113 4.53 3.07 -12.18
C ARG A 113 3.77 3.18 -10.86
N VAL A 114 3.89 4.34 -10.25
CA VAL A 114 3.03 4.79 -9.15
C VAL A 114 2.03 5.79 -9.69
N ASP A 115 0.75 5.50 -9.53
CA ASP A 115 -0.35 6.37 -9.89
C ASP A 115 -1.04 6.89 -8.63
N VAL A 116 -1.27 8.18 -8.57
CA VAL A 116 -2.15 8.78 -7.57
C VAL A 116 -3.46 9.20 -8.25
N ILE A 117 -4.59 8.87 -7.62
CA ILE A 117 -5.93 9.12 -8.15
C ILE A 117 -6.69 9.96 -7.13
N LEU A 118 -7.36 11.02 -7.60
CA LEU A 118 -8.19 11.85 -6.75
C LEU A 118 -9.60 11.25 -6.63
N LEU A 119 -10.05 10.98 -5.42
CA LEU A 119 -11.42 10.59 -5.12
C LEU A 119 -12.06 11.64 -4.20
N SER A 120 -13.07 12.37 -4.67
CA SER A 120 -13.60 13.53 -3.98
C SER A 120 -15.12 13.54 -3.93
N ARG A 121 -15.66 13.96 -2.79
CA ARG A 121 -17.10 14.25 -2.63
C ARG A 121 -17.53 15.56 -3.31
N ASN A 122 -16.60 16.37 -3.78
CA ASN A 122 -16.92 17.57 -4.56
C ASN A 122 -17.79 17.21 -5.77
N SER A 123 -18.54 18.18 -6.28
CA SER A 123 -19.09 18.10 -7.63
C SER A 123 -17.99 18.32 -8.68
N SER A 124 -18.28 18.00 -9.94
CA SER A 124 -17.33 18.27 -11.04
C SER A 124 -16.96 19.75 -11.12
N ASP A 125 -17.93 20.64 -10.88
CA ASP A 125 -17.77 22.08 -10.91
C ASP A 125 -16.88 22.59 -9.77
N THR A 126 -17.17 22.20 -8.53
CA THR A 126 -16.35 22.58 -7.37
C THR A 126 -14.98 21.87 -7.34
N GLY A 127 -14.80 20.82 -8.14
CA GLY A 127 -13.54 20.12 -8.33
C GLY A 127 -12.49 20.89 -9.14
N LEU A 128 -12.89 21.93 -9.88
CA LEU A 128 -11.97 22.71 -10.72
C LEU A 128 -10.86 23.37 -9.90
N ARG A 129 -11.16 23.94 -8.74
CA ARG A 129 -10.17 24.51 -7.82
C ARG A 129 -9.10 23.49 -7.41
N VAL A 130 -9.52 22.25 -7.17
CA VAL A 130 -8.58 21.15 -6.81
C VAL A 130 -7.66 20.82 -7.98
N PHE A 131 -8.19 20.73 -9.21
CA PHE A 131 -7.35 20.51 -10.40
C PHE A 131 -6.43 21.68 -10.71
N ASN A 132 -6.87 22.93 -10.49
CA ASN A 132 -6.03 24.11 -10.63
C ASN A 132 -4.86 24.07 -9.64
N SER A 133 -5.10 23.63 -8.40
CA SER A 133 -4.07 23.45 -7.38
C SER A 133 -3.11 22.30 -7.73
N ILE A 134 -3.62 21.15 -8.21
CA ILE A 134 -2.80 20.03 -8.70
C ILE A 134 -1.85 20.52 -9.80
N ARG A 135 -2.35 21.28 -10.76
CA ARG A 135 -1.54 21.85 -11.86
C ARG A 135 -0.50 22.86 -11.34
N HIS A 136 -0.90 23.73 -10.39
CA HIS A 136 0.01 24.72 -9.79
C HIS A 136 1.21 24.04 -9.12
N TYR A 137 0.99 22.96 -8.39
CA TYR A 137 2.04 22.19 -7.71
C TYR A 137 2.75 21.18 -8.61
N GLY A 138 2.39 21.07 -9.88
CA GLY A 138 3.01 20.14 -10.82
C GLY A 138 2.84 18.66 -10.44
N LEU A 139 1.73 18.30 -9.76
CA LEU A 139 1.46 16.91 -9.40
C LEU A 139 0.95 16.13 -10.62
N ASP A 140 1.56 14.97 -10.92
CA ASP A 140 1.11 14.07 -12.00
C ASP A 140 -0.14 13.27 -11.56
N ILE A 141 -1.24 13.98 -11.31
CA ILE A 141 -2.55 13.41 -10.96
C ILE A 141 -3.52 13.75 -12.09
N THR A 142 -3.74 12.79 -12.98
CA THR A 142 -4.55 12.98 -14.19
C THR A 142 -5.91 12.30 -14.12
N ARG A 143 -6.16 11.47 -13.10
CA ARG A 143 -7.40 10.72 -12.93
C ARG A 143 -8.11 11.12 -11.65
N ALA A 144 -9.42 11.36 -11.76
CA ALA A 144 -10.25 11.73 -10.62
C ALA A 144 -11.68 11.19 -10.76
N ALA A 145 -12.37 11.07 -9.62
CA ALA A 145 -13.80 10.94 -9.55
C ALA A 145 -14.36 12.00 -8.58
N PHE A 146 -15.33 12.79 -9.06
CA PHE A 146 -16.10 13.71 -8.28
C PHE A 146 -17.52 13.17 -8.12
N THR A 147 -18.02 13.05 -6.89
CA THR A 147 -19.23 12.28 -6.61
C THR A 147 -20.42 13.12 -6.15
N GLY A 148 -20.29 14.45 -6.09
CA GLY A 148 -21.38 15.36 -5.76
C GLY A 148 -22.00 15.08 -4.38
N GLY A 149 -21.17 14.87 -3.35
CA GLY A 149 -21.58 14.59 -1.98
C GLY A 149 -21.64 13.11 -1.61
N ALA A 150 -21.78 12.20 -2.57
CA ALA A 150 -21.79 10.77 -2.27
C ALA A 150 -20.39 10.26 -1.89
N SER A 151 -20.32 9.17 -1.09
CA SER A 151 -19.03 8.53 -0.79
C SER A 151 -18.38 7.98 -2.05
N PRO A 152 -17.09 8.29 -2.29
CA PRO A 152 -16.39 7.85 -3.50
C PRO A 152 -15.81 6.43 -3.39
N TYR A 153 -15.93 5.75 -2.23
CA TYR A 153 -15.29 4.45 -1.97
C TYR A 153 -15.56 3.41 -3.05
N ARG A 154 -16.74 3.42 -3.66
CA ARG A 154 -17.15 2.48 -4.72
C ARG A 154 -16.25 2.51 -5.95
N TYR A 155 -15.50 3.59 -6.15
CA TYR A 155 -14.57 3.73 -7.27
C TYR A 155 -13.15 3.27 -6.94
N VAL A 156 -12.83 2.98 -5.68
CA VAL A 156 -11.51 2.48 -5.26
C VAL A 156 -11.12 1.24 -6.06
N SER A 157 -11.98 0.22 -6.06
CA SER A 157 -11.75 -1.03 -6.81
C SER A 157 -11.75 -0.81 -8.33
N ALA A 158 -12.64 0.07 -8.85
CA ALA A 158 -12.73 0.35 -10.29
C ALA A 158 -11.44 0.98 -10.84
N PHE A 159 -10.74 1.79 -10.04
CA PHE A 159 -9.43 2.32 -10.38
C PHE A 159 -8.28 1.36 -10.09
N GLY A 160 -8.54 0.20 -9.50
CA GLY A 160 -7.51 -0.76 -9.07
C GLY A 160 -6.62 -0.20 -7.97
N ALA A 161 -7.15 0.66 -7.09
CA ALA A 161 -6.37 1.25 -6.03
C ALA A 161 -6.00 0.20 -4.96
N HIS A 162 -4.75 0.22 -4.56
CA HIS A 162 -4.19 -0.63 -3.51
C HIS A 162 -4.33 -0.01 -2.12
N LEU A 163 -4.53 1.32 -2.05
CA LEU A 163 -4.72 2.08 -0.83
C LEU A 163 -5.67 3.25 -1.11
N PHE A 164 -6.57 3.54 -0.16
CA PHE A 164 -7.40 4.74 -0.17
C PHE A 164 -7.15 5.59 1.09
N LEU A 165 -6.72 6.83 0.90
CA LEU A 165 -6.49 7.81 1.95
C LEU A 165 -7.57 8.88 1.93
N SER A 166 -8.30 9.04 3.01
CA SER A 166 -9.37 10.03 3.10
C SER A 166 -9.29 10.80 4.42
N ALA A 167 -9.77 12.03 4.43
CA ALA A 167 -10.04 12.80 5.63
C ALA A 167 -11.43 12.51 6.23
N ASP A 168 -12.23 11.65 5.58
CA ASP A 168 -13.58 11.28 6.04
C ASP A 168 -13.58 9.84 6.57
N PRO A 169 -13.80 9.64 7.90
CA PRO A 169 -13.80 8.30 8.50
C PRO A 169 -14.92 7.40 7.96
N GLY A 170 -16.04 7.98 7.50
CA GLY A 170 -17.15 7.24 6.92
C GLY A 170 -16.79 6.60 5.59
N ASP A 171 -16.06 7.34 4.71
CA ASP A 171 -15.54 6.81 3.46
C ASP A 171 -14.55 5.67 3.68
N VAL A 172 -13.68 5.83 4.68
CA VAL A 172 -12.67 4.82 5.05
C VAL A 172 -13.33 3.54 5.55
N ARG A 173 -14.29 3.62 6.48
CA ARG A 173 -15.02 2.44 6.96
C ARG A 173 -15.72 1.69 5.83
N GLN A 174 -16.35 2.42 4.90
CA GLN A 174 -17.01 1.80 3.74
C GLN A 174 -16.01 1.10 2.82
N ALA A 175 -14.84 1.70 2.58
CA ALA A 175 -13.79 1.11 1.77
C ALA A 175 -13.21 -0.16 2.42
N LEU A 176 -12.93 -0.13 3.73
CA LEU A 176 -12.46 -1.30 4.50
C LEU A 176 -13.49 -2.44 4.47
N THR A 177 -14.78 -2.12 4.68
CA THR A 177 -15.87 -3.12 4.58
C THR A 177 -15.98 -3.73 3.19
N ALA A 178 -15.64 -2.97 2.15
CA ALA A 178 -15.57 -3.46 0.77
C ALA A 178 -14.27 -4.22 0.43
N GLY A 179 -13.39 -4.47 1.42
CA GLY A 179 -12.14 -5.20 1.27
C GLY A 179 -10.99 -4.38 0.68
N CYS A 180 -11.08 -3.05 0.67
CA CYS A 180 -10.02 -2.17 0.21
C CYS A 180 -9.20 -1.65 1.39
N ALA A 181 -7.87 -1.69 1.31
CA ALA A 181 -7.03 -1.01 2.29
C ALA A 181 -7.36 0.48 2.30
N ALA A 182 -7.69 1.02 3.47
CA ALA A 182 -8.04 2.44 3.61
C ALA A 182 -7.67 2.97 5.00
N ALA A 183 -7.30 4.25 5.06
CA ALA A 183 -7.00 4.93 6.32
C ALA A 183 -7.52 6.37 6.33
N THR A 184 -7.98 6.80 7.51
CA THR A 184 -8.32 8.20 7.77
C THR A 184 -7.04 8.94 8.10
N ILE A 185 -6.67 9.90 7.25
CA ILE A 185 -5.53 10.78 7.52
C ILE A 185 -5.94 11.77 8.61
N LEU A 186 -5.21 11.73 9.71
CA LEU A 186 -5.47 12.61 10.86
C LEU A 186 -4.79 13.97 10.64
N PRO A 187 -5.43 15.06 11.08
CA PRO A 187 -4.78 16.37 11.06
C PRO A 187 -3.46 16.32 11.85
N SER A 188 -2.37 16.77 11.23
CA SER A 188 -1.08 16.90 11.91
C SER A 188 -1.08 18.15 12.79
N GLY A 189 -0.35 18.08 13.90
CA GLY A 189 -0.19 19.23 14.80
C GLY A 189 0.95 20.18 14.40
N SER A 190 1.71 19.86 13.35
CA SER A 190 2.87 20.63 12.90
C SER A 190 2.53 21.48 11.69
N PRO A 191 2.76 22.81 11.74
CA PRO A 191 2.53 23.72 10.60
C PRO A 191 3.61 23.60 9.51
N ASP A 192 4.73 22.92 9.76
CA ASP A 192 5.96 22.99 8.95
C ASP A 192 6.17 21.79 7.99
N ASP A 193 5.18 20.95 7.75
CA ASP A 193 5.29 19.77 6.86
C ASP A 193 5.27 20.12 5.36
N ALA A 194 5.80 21.28 4.97
CA ALA A 194 6.05 21.56 3.56
C ALA A 194 7.15 20.61 3.06
N ALA A 195 6.79 19.72 2.12
CA ALA A 195 7.74 18.83 1.47
C ALA A 195 8.85 19.66 0.81
N THR A 196 10.03 19.71 1.42
CA THR A 196 11.23 20.30 0.84
C THR A 196 11.75 19.41 -0.30
N GLU A 197 12.53 19.97 -1.22
CA GLU A 197 13.13 19.18 -2.31
C GLU A 197 14.01 18.05 -1.76
N ASP A 198 14.75 18.30 -0.69
CA ASP A 198 15.60 17.29 -0.03
C ASP A 198 14.76 16.16 0.58
N SER A 199 13.60 16.49 1.19
CA SER A 199 12.71 15.47 1.75
C SER A 199 12.08 14.59 0.68
N VAL A 200 11.79 15.13 -0.50
CA VAL A 200 11.23 14.38 -1.64
C VAL A 200 12.28 13.45 -2.27
N ALA A 201 13.57 13.84 -2.25
CA ALA A 201 14.67 13.01 -2.75
C ALA A 201 15.01 11.83 -1.83
N ALA A 202 14.66 11.92 -0.54
CA ALA A 202 14.87 10.83 0.41
C ALA A 202 13.93 9.64 0.13
N PRO A 203 14.33 8.40 0.51
CA PRO A 203 13.46 7.24 0.37
C PRO A 203 12.10 7.43 1.05
N LEU A 204 11.04 6.96 0.42
CA LEU A 204 9.72 6.91 1.04
C LEU A 204 9.70 5.82 2.12
N ARG A 205 9.36 6.18 3.36
CA ARG A 205 9.34 5.28 4.52
C ARG A 205 7.92 5.13 5.06
N ILE A 206 7.40 3.91 4.96
CA ILE A 206 6.05 3.58 5.40
C ILE A 206 6.12 2.60 6.56
N ALA A 207 5.53 2.97 7.69
CA ALA A 207 5.43 2.13 8.88
C ALA A 207 4.00 1.61 9.07
N PHE A 208 3.89 0.39 9.58
CA PHE A 208 2.61 -0.29 9.82
C PHE A 208 2.57 -0.87 11.23
N ASP A 209 1.40 -0.82 11.86
CA ASP A 209 1.10 -1.75 12.94
C ASP A 209 0.83 -3.15 12.40
N GLY A 210 0.80 -4.13 13.30
CA GLY A 210 0.59 -5.55 12.97
C GLY A 210 -0.87 -5.95 12.96
N ASP A 211 -1.46 -6.05 14.16
CA ASP A 211 -2.82 -6.55 14.36
C ASP A 211 -3.85 -5.58 13.79
N ALA A 212 -4.91 -6.11 13.19
CA ALA A 212 -5.97 -5.37 12.52
C ALA A 212 -5.53 -4.45 11.35
N VAL A 213 -4.21 -4.35 11.05
CA VAL A 213 -3.65 -3.63 9.92
C VAL A 213 -3.06 -4.60 8.89
N LEU A 214 -1.89 -5.18 9.15
CA LEU A 214 -1.26 -6.18 8.26
C LEU A 214 -1.88 -7.56 8.44
N PHE A 215 -2.18 -7.94 9.67
CA PHE A 215 -2.83 -9.19 10.07
C PHE A 215 -4.26 -8.93 10.49
N SER A 216 -5.08 -9.99 10.58
CA SER A 216 -6.39 -9.91 11.23
C SER A 216 -6.24 -9.58 12.72
N ASP A 217 -7.35 -9.25 13.35
CA ASP A 217 -7.46 -8.98 14.80
C ASP A 217 -7.69 -10.24 15.65
N GLU A 218 -7.52 -11.45 15.07
CA GLU A 218 -7.82 -12.73 15.75
C GLU A 218 -7.10 -12.88 17.09
N SER A 219 -5.85 -12.44 17.15
CA SER A 219 -5.05 -12.53 18.37
C SER A 219 -5.44 -11.45 19.39
N GLU A 220 -5.77 -10.24 18.92
CA GLU A 220 -6.28 -9.17 19.79
C GLU A 220 -7.62 -9.53 20.44
N GLN A 221 -8.50 -10.22 19.72
CA GLN A 221 -9.74 -10.75 20.26
C GLN A 221 -9.50 -11.67 21.45
N ILE A 222 -8.48 -12.56 21.38
CA ILE A 222 -8.08 -13.42 22.49
C ILE A 222 -7.55 -12.59 23.66
N TYR A 223 -6.65 -11.64 23.38
CA TYR A 223 -6.11 -10.73 24.39
C TYR A 223 -7.22 -10.00 25.17
N ARG A 224 -8.21 -9.43 24.46
CA ARG A 224 -9.30 -8.69 25.08
C ARG A 224 -10.23 -9.55 25.89
N ARG A 225 -10.48 -10.78 25.46
CA ARG A 225 -11.39 -11.70 26.12
C ARG A 225 -10.76 -12.42 27.30
N GLU A 226 -9.48 -12.83 27.18
CA GLU A 226 -8.85 -13.79 28.07
C GLU A 226 -7.51 -13.28 28.68
N GLY A 227 -7.04 -12.12 28.24
CA GLY A 227 -5.84 -11.47 28.77
C GLY A 227 -4.52 -11.93 28.13
N LEU A 228 -3.42 -11.37 28.65
CA LEU A 228 -2.08 -11.52 28.06
C LEU A 228 -1.55 -12.96 28.08
N ASP A 229 -1.81 -13.70 29.17
CA ASP A 229 -1.32 -15.07 29.30
C ASP A 229 -1.97 -16.02 28.27
N ALA A 230 -3.27 -15.88 28.04
CA ALA A 230 -3.99 -16.64 27.02
C ALA A 230 -3.53 -16.25 25.61
N PHE A 231 -3.33 -14.98 25.35
CA PHE A 231 -2.74 -14.49 24.11
C PHE A 231 -1.37 -15.12 23.85
N ASN A 232 -0.45 -15.06 24.81
CA ASN A 232 0.87 -15.64 24.68
C ASN A 232 0.87 -17.15 24.48
N ALA A 233 0.00 -17.86 25.22
CA ALA A 233 -0.17 -19.30 25.07
C ALA A 233 -0.70 -19.67 23.67
N ASN A 234 -1.68 -18.93 23.16
CA ASN A 234 -2.21 -19.11 21.80
C ASN A 234 -1.15 -18.85 20.73
N GLU A 235 -0.37 -17.77 20.85
CA GLU A 235 0.65 -17.42 19.89
C GLU A 235 1.78 -18.45 19.83
N LEU A 236 2.18 -19.01 20.99
CA LEU A 236 3.13 -20.11 21.05
C LEU A 236 2.59 -21.40 20.40
N ALA A 237 1.36 -21.78 20.74
CA ALA A 237 0.72 -22.97 20.21
C ALA A 237 0.50 -22.87 18.69
N SER A 238 0.19 -21.67 18.21
CA SER A 238 -0.11 -21.37 16.81
C SER A 238 1.11 -20.84 16.02
N ALA A 239 2.32 -20.87 16.57
CA ALA A 239 3.50 -20.26 15.93
C ALA A 239 3.78 -20.80 14.52
N GLY A 240 3.38 -22.05 14.22
CA GLY A 240 3.49 -22.66 12.89
C GLY A 240 2.35 -22.33 11.92
N VAL A 241 1.27 -21.70 12.40
CA VAL A 241 0.08 -21.36 11.60
C VAL A 241 0.12 -19.88 11.28
N PRO A 242 0.20 -19.48 10.00
CA PRO A 242 0.19 -18.07 9.63
C PRO A 242 -1.03 -17.34 10.18
N LEU A 243 -0.84 -16.08 10.57
CA LEU A 243 -1.94 -15.17 10.89
C LEU A 243 -2.80 -14.95 9.64
N SER A 244 -4.10 -14.75 9.85
CA SER A 244 -5.01 -14.39 8.77
C SER A 244 -4.72 -12.99 8.24
N ASP A 245 -5.17 -12.71 7.02
CA ASP A 245 -4.90 -11.48 6.31
C ASP A 245 -5.61 -10.28 6.98
N GLY A 246 -4.85 -9.21 7.21
CA GLY A 246 -5.40 -7.90 7.52
C GLY A 246 -5.70 -7.08 6.28
N PRO A 247 -6.40 -5.93 6.43
CA PRO A 247 -6.83 -5.11 5.29
C PRO A 247 -5.66 -4.56 4.46
N PHE A 248 -4.48 -4.37 5.03
CA PHE A 248 -3.33 -3.77 4.36
C PHE A 248 -2.38 -4.78 3.69
N LYS A 249 -2.62 -6.09 3.81
CA LYS A 249 -1.78 -7.12 3.15
C LYS A 249 -1.63 -6.87 1.65
N GLY A 250 -2.74 -6.58 0.95
CA GLY A 250 -2.71 -6.33 -0.50
C GLY A 250 -1.86 -5.11 -0.89
N PHE A 251 -1.94 -4.04 -0.10
CA PHE A 251 -1.11 -2.85 -0.26
C PHE A 251 0.37 -3.16 0.00
N LEU A 252 0.68 -3.86 1.09
CA LEU A 252 2.05 -4.27 1.41
C LEU A 252 2.65 -5.16 0.30
N MET A 253 1.87 -6.07 -0.28
CA MET A 253 2.32 -6.87 -1.43
C MET A 253 2.61 -6.01 -2.67
N ALA A 254 1.84 -4.95 -2.91
CA ALA A 254 2.10 -4.02 -4.01
C ALA A 254 3.40 -3.23 -3.79
N LEU A 255 3.66 -2.78 -2.55
CA LEU A 255 4.93 -2.15 -2.16
C LEU A 255 6.12 -3.11 -2.34
N GLN A 256 5.97 -4.37 -1.92
CA GLN A 256 7.00 -5.40 -2.06
C GLN A 256 7.40 -5.62 -3.53
N ARG A 257 6.45 -5.55 -4.47
CA ARG A 257 6.76 -5.66 -5.91
C ARG A 257 7.65 -4.51 -6.39
N ILE A 258 7.41 -3.29 -5.88
CA ILE A 258 8.28 -2.14 -6.18
C ILE A 258 9.65 -2.33 -5.54
N GLN A 259 9.72 -2.72 -4.26
CA GLN A 259 10.99 -2.97 -3.58
C GLN A 259 11.85 -4.02 -4.28
N ALA A 260 11.22 -5.06 -4.86
CA ALA A 260 11.90 -6.12 -5.58
C ALA A 260 12.62 -5.66 -6.86
N LEU A 261 12.30 -4.46 -7.38
CA LEU A 261 12.99 -3.86 -8.53
C LEU A 261 14.38 -3.29 -8.17
N PHE A 262 14.69 -3.19 -6.89
CA PHE A 262 15.90 -2.54 -6.39
C PHE A 262 16.73 -3.49 -5.52
N PRO A 263 18.07 -3.32 -5.47
CA PRO A 263 18.90 -4.05 -4.52
C PRO A 263 18.43 -3.82 -3.08
N ALA A 264 18.49 -4.86 -2.28
CA ALA A 264 18.09 -4.77 -0.87
C ALA A 264 18.79 -3.60 -0.16
N ARG A 265 18.04 -2.82 0.60
CA ARG A 265 18.48 -1.64 1.36
C ARG A 265 18.87 -0.39 0.54
N HIS A 266 18.83 -0.44 -0.79
CA HIS A 266 19.18 0.69 -1.67
C HIS A 266 18.01 1.16 -2.53
N GLY A 267 16.78 0.68 -2.24
CA GLY A 267 15.57 1.12 -2.94
C GLY A 267 15.04 2.46 -2.42
N PRO A 268 14.23 3.13 -3.24
CA PRO A 268 13.60 4.40 -2.89
C PRO A 268 12.38 4.23 -1.95
N LEU A 269 12.06 3.02 -1.58
CA LEU A 269 10.94 2.65 -0.71
C LEU A 269 11.41 1.75 0.42
N ARG A 270 11.09 2.12 1.65
CA ARG A 270 11.39 1.37 2.87
C ARG A 270 10.10 1.09 3.64
N THR A 271 10.01 -0.09 4.22
CA THR A 271 8.85 -0.51 5.00
C THR A 271 9.26 -1.03 6.37
N ALA A 272 8.47 -0.68 7.40
CA ALA A 272 8.68 -1.16 8.76
C ALA A 272 7.38 -1.69 9.38
N LEU A 273 7.52 -2.75 10.18
CA LEU A 273 6.51 -3.17 11.16
C LEU A 273 6.89 -2.59 12.51
N ILE A 274 5.96 -1.88 13.16
CA ILE A 274 6.13 -1.33 14.51
C ILE A 274 4.93 -1.77 15.35
N THR A 275 5.10 -2.88 16.07
CA THR A 275 4.00 -3.55 16.74
C THR A 275 4.18 -3.62 18.26
N SER A 276 3.06 -3.57 18.98
CA SER A 276 3.02 -3.78 20.43
C SER A 276 3.29 -5.24 20.83
N ARG A 277 3.33 -6.17 19.89
CA ARG A 277 3.77 -7.55 20.16
C ARG A 277 5.22 -7.59 20.63
N GLY A 278 5.56 -8.62 21.40
CA GLY A 278 6.94 -8.92 21.82
C GLY A 278 7.19 -10.42 21.77
N ALA A 279 8.22 -10.88 22.50
CA ALA A 279 8.39 -12.32 22.73
C ALA A 279 7.32 -12.81 23.73
N PRO A 280 6.69 -13.99 23.50
CA PRO A 280 6.99 -14.98 22.46
C PRO A 280 6.20 -14.80 21.15
N SER A 281 5.25 -13.88 21.06
CA SER A 281 4.32 -13.75 19.93
C SER A 281 4.97 -13.28 18.62
N HIS A 282 6.21 -12.79 18.67
CA HIS A 282 6.99 -12.37 17.49
C HIS A 282 7.25 -13.51 16.48
N GLU A 283 7.35 -14.76 16.96
CA GLU A 283 7.67 -15.89 16.09
C GLU A 283 6.58 -16.12 15.04
N ARG A 284 5.32 -16.10 15.44
CA ARG A 284 4.18 -16.27 14.53
C ARG A 284 4.15 -15.17 13.46
N VAL A 285 4.41 -13.92 13.83
CA VAL A 285 4.52 -12.78 12.90
C VAL A 285 5.61 -13.01 11.86
N ILE A 286 6.81 -13.38 12.28
CA ILE A 286 7.94 -13.62 11.36
C ILE A 286 7.63 -14.77 10.41
N ARG A 287 7.04 -15.88 10.91
CA ARG A 287 6.65 -17.01 10.08
C ARG A 287 5.54 -16.66 9.10
N THR A 288 4.58 -15.82 9.50
CA THR A 288 3.51 -15.31 8.62
C THR A 288 4.08 -14.50 7.46
N LEU A 289 4.97 -13.54 7.74
CA LEU A 289 5.62 -12.74 6.70
C LEU A 289 6.44 -13.61 5.72
N ARG A 290 7.12 -14.64 6.22
CA ARG A 290 7.82 -15.61 5.38
C ARG A 290 6.86 -16.41 4.50
N ALA A 291 5.74 -16.89 5.06
CA ALA A 291 4.71 -17.62 4.31
C ALA A 291 4.09 -16.77 3.20
N TRP A 292 3.95 -15.47 3.42
CA TRP A 292 3.49 -14.52 2.41
C TRP A 292 4.58 -14.10 1.41
N SER A 293 5.83 -14.54 1.60
CA SER A 293 6.99 -14.09 0.82
C SER A 293 7.17 -12.57 0.88
N ILE A 294 6.81 -11.95 2.00
CA ILE A 294 6.93 -10.51 2.25
C ILE A 294 8.18 -10.27 3.08
N ARG A 295 8.98 -9.30 2.65
CA ARG A 295 10.14 -8.82 3.36
C ARG A 295 9.93 -7.35 3.75
N LEU A 296 9.94 -7.09 5.04
CA LEU A 296 10.03 -5.73 5.58
C LEU A 296 11.52 -5.36 5.74
N ASP A 297 11.83 -4.08 5.62
CA ASP A 297 13.19 -3.60 5.86
C ASP A 297 13.53 -3.62 7.35
N GLU A 298 12.55 -3.28 8.20
CA GLU A 298 12.68 -3.30 9.65
C GLU A 298 11.43 -3.90 10.32
N ALA A 299 11.62 -4.55 11.46
CA ALA A 299 10.55 -5.06 12.30
C ALA A 299 10.88 -4.84 13.77
N LEU A 300 10.07 -4.04 14.43
CA LEU A 300 10.23 -3.63 15.82
C LEU A 300 9.11 -4.24 16.65
N PHE A 301 9.50 -5.06 17.63
CA PHE A 301 8.61 -5.73 18.57
C PHE A 301 8.74 -5.06 19.93
N LEU A 302 7.75 -4.23 20.29
CA LEU A 302 7.90 -3.23 21.34
C LEU A 302 7.40 -3.66 22.72
N SER A 303 6.68 -4.82 22.82
CA SER A 303 6.08 -5.27 24.09
C SER A 303 5.28 -4.18 24.82
N GLY A 304 4.52 -3.38 24.07
CA GLY A 304 3.68 -2.31 24.61
C GLY A 304 4.39 -0.97 24.87
N LEU A 305 5.66 -0.81 24.48
CA LEU A 305 6.31 0.51 24.51
C LEU A 305 5.64 1.49 23.54
N ASN A 306 5.73 2.79 23.86
CA ASN A 306 5.23 3.85 22.99
C ASN A 306 5.94 3.81 21.63
N LYS A 307 5.16 3.85 20.54
CA LYS A 307 5.65 3.74 19.17
C LYS A 307 6.34 5.01 18.65
N ALA A 308 6.00 6.18 19.19
CA ALA A 308 6.44 7.48 18.68
C ALA A 308 7.97 7.65 18.56
N PRO A 309 8.81 7.30 19.55
CA PRO A 309 10.27 7.41 19.43
C PRO A 309 10.84 6.49 18.33
N PHE A 310 10.22 5.34 18.08
CA PHE A 310 10.66 4.38 17.07
C PHE A 310 10.27 4.82 15.66
N LEU A 311 9.11 5.46 15.51
CA LEU A 311 8.70 6.09 14.25
C LEU A 311 9.62 7.23 13.85
N GLN A 312 10.04 8.07 14.82
CA GLN A 312 11.05 9.11 14.59
C GLN A 312 12.41 8.52 14.22
N ALA A 313 12.87 7.46 14.90
CA ALA A 313 14.13 6.81 14.60
C ALA A 313 14.14 6.13 13.21
N PHE A 314 13.00 5.59 12.78
CA PHE A 314 12.81 5.07 11.43
C PHE A 314 12.68 6.19 10.40
N ASP A 315 12.39 7.42 10.83
CA ASP A 315 12.11 8.59 9.99
C ASP A 315 10.92 8.32 9.05
N ALA A 316 9.81 7.87 9.65
CA ALA A 316 8.62 7.48 8.91
C ALA A 316 7.94 8.68 8.24
N ASP A 317 7.58 8.54 6.96
CA ASP A 317 6.76 9.51 6.24
C ASP A 317 5.27 9.34 6.55
N ILE A 318 4.86 8.11 6.83
CA ILE A 318 3.49 7.78 7.23
C ILE A 318 3.48 6.52 8.10
N PHE A 319 2.58 6.50 9.07
CA PHE A 319 2.31 5.36 9.93
C PHE A 319 0.83 4.99 9.89
N PHE A 320 0.53 3.68 9.83
CA PHE A 320 -0.83 3.13 9.85
C PHE A 320 -1.05 2.29 11.09
N ASP A 321 -2.11 2.60 11.85
CA ASP A 321 -2.47 1.91 13.09
C ASP A 321 -4.01 1.85 13.22
N ASP A 322 -4.53 0.78 13.80
CA ASP A 322 -5.97 0.61 14.05
C ASP A 322 -6.42 1.26 15.37
N GLN A 323 -5.50 1.51 16.28
CA GLN A 323 -5.81 2.07 17.60
C GLN A 323 -5.77 3.59 17.56
N GLU A 324 -6.92 4.24 17.81
CA GLU A 324 -7.04 5.69 17.80
C GLU A 324 -6.08 6.36 18.79
N SER A 325 -5.86 5.76 19.98
CA SER A 325 -4.91 6.27 20.97
C SER A 325 -3.48 6.35 20.44
N HIS A 326 -2.99 5.31 19.76
CA HIS A 326 -1.68 5.32 19.14
C HIS A 326 -1.59 6.38 18.04
N CYS A 327 -2.65 6.49 17.23
CA CYS A 327 -2.73 7.50 16.19
C CYS A 327 -2.67 8.93 16.74
N LEU A 328 -3.36 9.21 17.84
CA LEU A 328 -3.36 10.52 18.50
C LEU A 328 -1.98 10.87 19.08
N ASP A 329 -1.26 9.88 19.63
CA ASP A 329 0.09 10.07 20.18
C ASP A 329 1.13 10.35 19.08
N THR A 330 0.95 9.79 17.89
CA THR A 330 1.96 9.83 16.80
C THR A 330 1.73 10.95 15.79
N ARG A 331 0.49 11.42 15.59
CA ARG A 331 0.12 12.40 14.54
C ARG A 331 0.83 13.75 14.59
N THR A 332 1.42 14.10 15.74
CA THR A 332 2.22 15.33 15.89
C THR A 332 3.66 15.18 15.44
N LEU A 333 4.09 13.94 15.16
CA LEU A 333 5.48 13.59 14.84
C LEU A 333 5.62 12.99 13.44
N VAL A 334 4.58 12.31 12.95
CA VAL A 334 4.54 11.66 11.66
C VAL A 334 3.13 11.71 11.09
N ALA A 335 2.97 11.84 9.78
CA ALA A 335 1.66 11.70 9.17
C ALA A 335 1.07 10.33 9.54
N THR A 336 -0.13 10.34 10.11
CA THR A 336 -0.76 9.14 10.68
C THR A 336 -2.09 8.84 10.01
N GLY A 337 -2.23 7.60 9.55
CA GLY A 337 -3.45 7.05 8.99
C GLY A 337 -4.12 6.09 9.96
N HIS A 338 -5.26 6.49 10.52
CA HIS A 338 -6.09 5.61 11.36
C HIS A 338 -6.84 4.61 10.49
N VAL A 339 -6.69 3.33 10.80
CA VAL A 339 -7.35 2.20 10.15
C VAL A 339 -8.47 1.70 11.06
N PRO A 340 -9.72 2.19 10.95
CA PRO A 340 -10.83 1.82 11.84
C PRO A 340 -11.32 0.41 11.53
N HIS A 341 -10.49 -0.60 11.82
CA HIS A 341 -10.72 -2.03 11.58
C HIS A 341 -10.50 -2.84 12.86
N GLY A 342 -11.06 -4.05 12.89
CA GLY A 342 -10.87 -4.98 13.99
C GLY A 342 -11.64 -4.63 15.27
N VAL A 343 -11.42 -5.46 16.30
CA VAL A 343 -12.14 -5.41 17.58
C VAL A 343 -11.94 -4.11 18.36
N ALA A 344 -10.84 -3.39 18.10
CA ALA A 344 -10.59 -2.07 18.69
C ALA A 344 -11.62 -1.02 18.24
N ASN A 345 -12.19 -1.20 17.07
CA ASN A 345 -13.07 -0.26 16.38
C ASN A 345 -14.51 -0.77 16.23
N SER A 346 -14.81 -1.94 16.81
CA SER A 346 -16.18 -2.47 16.85
C SER A 346 -16.98 -1.62 17.85
N THR A 347 -18.01 -0.95 17.36
CA THR A 347 -19.00 -0.30 18.25
C THR A 347 -19.68 -1.40 19.09
N PRO A 348 -19.78 -1.25 20.40
CA PRO A 348 -20.47 -2.22 21.27
C PRO A 348 -21.96 -2.34 20.92
#